data_142911c302dc590537ff2467f5276c48
#
_entry.id   142911c302dc590537ff2467f5276c48
#
_cell.length_a   1.000
_cell.length_b   1.000
_cell.length_c   1.000
_cell.angle_alpha   90.00
_cell.angle_beta   90.00
_cell.angle_gamma   90.00
#
_symmetry.space_group_name_H-M   'P 1'
#
loop_
_entity.id
_entity.type
_entity.pdbx_description
1 polymer ?
#
loop_
_entity_poly.entity_id
_entity_poly.type
_entity_poly.pdbx_seq_one_letter_code
_entity_poly.pdbx_strand_id
1 'polypeptide(L)'
;MSYANSRIPQSAQQGVHEGLIERVRKHLAEPFRKPFADYNRAALQVALAGWDGKAPLILDAGCGVGHSTIQIARQYPDHWVIGVDQSADRLNRRKPYPEALLPKNMVFVRADLVDFWRLLDEAGLRLARHYVLYPNPWPKIGHVGRRWHAHTVFTWIPRLGGVLE
;
A
#
# COMPACT_ATOMS: atom_id res chain seq x y z
N MET A 1 -34.12 -4.98 18.05
CA MET A 1 -32.77 -4.38 18.15
C MET A 1 -32.60 -3.45 16.97
N SER A 2 -32.54 -2.13 17.21
CA SER A 2 -32.32 -1.13 16.14
C SER A 2 -30.85 -1.13 15.78
N TYR A 3 -30.52 -1.55 14.57
CA TYR A 3 -29.17 -1.37 14.05
C TYR A 3 -28.97 0.14 13.83
N ALA A 4 -27.96 0.69 14.51
CA ALA A 4 -27.58 2.08 14.31
C ALA A 4 -27.18 2.26 12.85
N ASN A 5 -28.01 3.00 12.09
CA ASN A 5 -27.68 3.40 10.72
C ASN A 5 -26.46 4.31 10.77
N SER A 6 -25.31 3.78 10.36
CA SER A 6 -24.13 4.61 10.10
C SER A 6 -24.51 5.61 9.00
N ARG A 7 -24.28 6.90 9.25
CA ARG A 7 -24.49 7.93 8.24
C ARG A 7 -23.59 7.62 7.04
N ILE A 8 -24.17 7.55 5.86
CA ILE A 8 -23.41 7.46 4.63
C ILE A 8 -22.55 8.74 4.54
N PRO A 9 -21.21 8.63 4.47
CA PRO A 9 -20.35 9.79 4.36
C PRO A 9 -20.70 10.58 3.10
N GLN A 10 -21.19 11.80 3.26
CA GLN A 10 -21.40 12.69 2.12
C GLN A 10 -20.08 13.42 1.83
N SER A 11 -19.58 13.29 0.61
CA SER A 11 -18.45 14.08 0.14
C SER A 11 -18.93 15.50 -0.17
N ALA A 12 -18.23 16.50 0.34
CA ALA A 12 -18.43 17.89 -0.10
C ALA A 12 -17.96 18.12 -1.55
N GLN A 13 -17.33 17.15 -2.16
CA GLN A 13 -16.80 17.20 -3.51
C GLN A 13 -17.76 16.48 -4.46
N GLN A 14 -18.38 17.23 -5.38
CA GLN A 14 -19.36 16.72 -6.33
C GLN A 14 -18.75 16.13 -7.61
N GLY A 15 -17.43 16.20 -7.77
CA GLY A 15 -16.74 15.71 -8.97
C GLY A 15 -15.22 15.62 -8.75
N VAL A 16 -14.48 15.53 -9.85
CA VAL A 16 -13.02 15.58 -9.81
C VAL A 16 -12.56 16.94 -9.30
N HIS A 17 -11.56 16.93 -8.39
CA HIS A 17 -11.01 18.18 -7.84
C HIS A 17 -10.37 19.02 -8.97
N GLU A 18 -10.77 20.30 -9.09
CA GLU A 18 -10.36 21.20 -10.19
C GLU A 18 -8.84 21.26 -10.39
N GLY A 19 -8.07 21.34 -9.31
CA GLY A 19 -6.61 21.38 -9.35
C GLY A 19 -5.91 20.01 -9.49
N LEU A 20 -6.63 18.89 -9.69
CA LEU A 20 -6.02 17.57 -9.70
C LEU A 20 -5.07 17.38 -10.90
N ILE A 21 -5.53 17.75 -12.09
CA ILE A 21 -4.76 17.55 -13.33
C ILE A 21 -3.45 18.35 -13.30
N GLU A 22 -3.52 19.61 -12.88
CA GLU A 22 -2.34 20.46 -12.76
C GLU A 22 -1.35 19.92 -11.72
N ARG A 23 -1.86 19.47 -10.57
CA ARG A 23 -1.05 18.84 -9.52
C ARG A 23 -0.33 17.60 -10.03
N VAL A 24 -1.03 16.71 -10.73
CA VAL A 24 -0.43 15.50 -11.32
C VAL A 24 0.64 15.86 -12.35
N ARG A 25 0.37 16.84 -13.24
CA ARG A 25 1.36 17.33 -14.20
C ARG A 25 2.62 17.86 -13.52
N LYS A 26 2.46 18.65 -12.45
CA LYS A 26 3.57 19.13 -11.64
C LYS A 26 4.37 17.97 -11.04
N HIS A 27 3.72 16.97 -10.48
CA HIS A 27 4.40 15.80 -9.90
C HIS A 27 5.13 14.94 -10.94
N LEU A 28 4.67 14.93 -12.20
CA LEU A 28 5.36 14.27 -13.29
C LEU A 28 6.59 15.04 -13.75
N ALA A 29 6.53 16.38 -13.73
CA ALA A 29 7.62 17.26 -14.13
C ALA A 29 8.71 17.41 -13.05
N GLU A 30 8.33 17.40 -11.79
CA GLU A 30 9.22 17.61 -10.66
C GLU A 30 9.48 16.29 -9.93
N PRO A 31 10.69 15.72 -10.02
CA PRO A 31 11.02 14.48 -9.30
C PRO A 31 10.87 14.64 -7.80
N PHE A 32 10.19 13.69 -7.17
CA PHE A 32 10.09 13.63 -5.71
C PHE A 32 11.41 13.17 -5.10
N ARG A 33 12.09 14.06 -4.37
CA ARG A 33 13.46 13.87 -3.87
C ARG A 33 13.56 13.69 -2.35
N LYS A 34 12.44 13.39 -1.66
CA LYS A 34 12.50 13.13 -0.22
C LYS A 34 13.52 12.00 0.05
N PRO A 35 14.51 12.20 0.96
CA PRO A 35 15.39 11.12 1.38
C PRO A 35 14.60 9.94 1.96
N PHE A 36 15.07 8.74 1.72
CA PHE A 36 14.50 7.54 2.34
C PHE A 36 14.87 7.46 3.80
N ALA A 37 13.93 7.07 4.65
CA ALA A 37 14.26 6.73 6.02
C ALA A 37 14.90 5.34 6.08
N ASP A 38 15.92 5.18 6.94
CA ASP A 38 16.69 3.93 7.03
C ASP A 38 15.83 2.73 7.40
N TYR A 39 14.83 2.91 8.26
CA TYR A 39 13.93 1.84 8.63
C TYR A 39 13.08 1.33 7.45
N ASN A 40 12.80 2.18 6.44
CA ASN A 40 12.10 1.76 5.23
C ASN A 40 13.01 0.94 4.30
N ARG A 41 14.30 1.28 4.22
CA ARG A 41 15.30 0.46 3.51
C ARG A 41 15.46 -0.91 4.17
N ALA A 42 15.57 -0.92 5.49
CA ALA A 42 15.62 -2.17 6.26
C ALA A 42 14.33 -3.01 6.06
N ALA A 43 13.17 -2.37 6.03
CA ALA A 43 11.90 -3.04 5.78
C ALA A 43 11.85 -3.72 4.40
N LEU A 44 12.41 -3.10 3.35
CA LEU A 44 12.52 -3.74 2.04
C LEU A 44 13.41 -4.99 2.09
N GLN A 45 14.53 -4.93 2.79
CA GLN A 45 15.41 -6.10 2.96
C GLN A 45 14.67 -7.25 3.65
N VAL A 46 13.93 -6.96 4.74
CA VAL A 46 13.09 -7.94 5.43
C VAL A 46 12.00 -8.49 4.51
N ALA A 47 11.36 -7.62 3.71
CA ALA A 47 10.31 -8.03 2.80
C ALA A 47 10.78 -9.02 1.73
N LEU A 48 12.04 -8.96 1.34
CA LEU A 48 12.62 -9.81 0.30
C LEU A 48 13.42 -10.99 0.85
N ALA A 49 13.68 -11.06 2.16
CA ALA A 49 14.54 -12.10 2.75
C ALA A 49 14.04 -13.53 2.54
N GLY A 50 12.71 -13.73 2.48
CA GLY A 50 12.10 -15.05 2.22
C GLY A 50 11.71 -15.30 0.77
N TRP A 51 11.92 -14.34 -0.11
CA TRP A 51 11.58 -14.44 -1.53
C TRP A 51 12.67 -15.16 -2.31
N ASP A 52 12.29 -16.04 -3.19
CA ASP A 52 13.22 -16.84 -4.03
C ASP A 52 13.79 -16.06 -5.24
N GLY A 53 13.42 -14.79 -5.41
CA GLY A 53 13.82 -13.97 -6.53
C GLY A 53 13.09 -14.27 -7.85
N LYS A 54 12.14 -15.20 -7.88
CA LYS A 54 11.42 -15.66 -9.09
C LYS A 54 9.91 -15.58 -8.98
N ALA A 55 9.34 -15.95 -7.83
CA ALA A 55 7.91 -15.90 -7.59
C ALA A 55 7.37 -14.48 -7.87
N PRO A 56 6.26 -14.34 -8.60
CA PRO A 56 5.67 -13.03 -8.86
C PRO A 56 5.32 -12.32 -7.54
N LEU A 57 5.57 -11.01 -7.48
CA LEU A 57 5.37 -10.21 -6.28
C LEU A 57 3.95 -9.66 -6.21
N ILE A 58 3.35 -9.74 -5.03
CA ILE A 58 2.09 -9.05 -4.71
C ILE A 58 2.34 -8.10 -3.54
N LEU A 59 1.87 -6.88 -3.65
CA LEU A 59 1.90 -5.88 -2.59
C LEU A 59 0.49 -5.62 -2.05
N ASP A 60 0.30 -5.78 -0.75
CA ASP A 60 -0.87 -5.34 0.00
C ASP A 60 -0.50 -4.05 0.76
N ALA A 61 -0.81 -2.92 0.12
CA ALA A 61 -0.40 -1.60 0.57
C ALA A 61 -1.39 -1.01 1.59
N GLY A 62 -0.96 -0.89 2.84
CA GLY A 62 -1.80 -0.47 3.96
C GLY A 62 -2.58 -1.64 4.56
N CYS A 63 -1.93 -2.79 4.71
CA CYS A 63 -2.53 -4.05 5.12
C CYS A 63 -3.19 -4.05 6.53
N GLY A 64 -2.97 -3.00 7.33
CA GLY A 64 -3.55 -2.86 8.65
C GLY A 64 -3.15 -4.01 9.59
N VAL A 65 -4.13 -4.79 10.04
CA VAL A 65 -3.91 -5.99 10.88
C VAL A 65 -3.59 -7.25 10.08
N GLY A 66 -3.43 -7.16 8.77
CA GLY A 66 -2.93 -8.23 7.91
C GLY A 66 -3.95 -9.28 7.45
N HIS A 67 -5.24 -9.09 7.67
CA HIS A 67 -6.25 -10.05 7.21
C HIS A 67 -6.27 -10.20 5.69
N SER A 68 -6.21 -9.09 4.95
CA SER A 68 -6.13 -9.09 3.48
C SER A 68 -4.90 -9.83 2.99
N THR A 69 -3.74 -9.53 3.55
CA THR A 69 -2.47 -10.19 3.18
C THR A 69 -2.55 -11.70 3.31
N ILE A 70 -3.12 -12.22 4.41
CA ILE A 70 -3.28 -13.66 4.64
C ILE A 70 -4.21 -14.27 3.58
N GLN A 71 -5.33 -13.62 3.25
CA GLN A 71 -6.26 -14.12 2.24
C GLN A 71 -5.64 -14.10 0.84
N ILE A 72 -4.94 -13.02 0.51
CA ILE A 72 -4.22 -12.90 -0.76
C ILE A 72 -3.15 -14.01 -0.88
N ALA A 73 -2.37 -14.26 0.16
CA ALA A 73 -1.34 -15.29 0.14
C ALA A 73 -1.93 -16.71 -0.04
N ARG A 74 -3.10 -16.98 0.54
CA ARG A 74 -3.83 -18.24 0.32
C ARG A 74 -4.38 -18.36 -1.10
N GLN A 75 -4.85 -17.26 -1.65
CA GLN A 75 -5.42 -17.21 -3.01
C GLN A 75 -4.34 -17.36 -4.09
N TYR A 76 -3.12 -16.90 -3.81
CA TYR A 76 -1.99 -16.90 -4.76
C TYR A 76 -0.80 -17.66 -4.17
N PRO A 77 -0.86 -18.99 -4.02
CA PRO A 77 0.18 -19.78 -3.35
C PRO A 77 1.55 -19.73 -4.06
N ASP A 78 1.56 -19.47 -5.37
CA ASP A 78 2.78 -19.39 -6.18
C ASP A 78 3.39 -17.97 -6.24
N HIS A 79 2.84 -17.02 -5.50
CA HIS A 79 3.31 -15.65 -5.43
C HIS A 79 3.93 -15.36 -4.06
N TRP A 80 4.82 -14.37 -4.03
CA TRP A 80 5.31 -13.80 -2.77
C TRP A 80 4.50 -12.57 -2.41
N VAL A 81 3.88 -12.56 -1.24
CA VAL A 81 2.95 -11.52 -0.81
C VAL A 81 3.57 -10.67 0.30
N ILE A 82 3.65 -9.37 0.06
CA ILE A 82 4.21 -8.41 1.00
C ILE A 82 3.07 -7.54 1.56
N GLY A 83 2.76 -7.67 2.84
CA GLY A 83 1.85 -6.79 3.55
C GLY A 83 2.60 -5.65 4.22
N VAL A 84 2.27 -4.41 3.88
CA VAL A 84 2.94 -3.21 4.40
C VAL A 84 1.95 -2.33 5.16
N ASP A 85 2.29 -1.95 6.39
CA ASP A 85 1.60 -0.89 7.13
C ASP A 85 2.61 -0.06 7.92
N GLN A 86 2.36 1.24 8.04
CA GLN A 86 3.24 2.11 8.83
C GLN A 86 3.03 1.97 10.35
N SER A 87 1.89 1.44 10.77
CA SER A 87 1.52 1.31 12.17
C SER A 87 2.02 -0.02 12.76
N ALA A 88 3.07 0.04 13.56
CA ALA A 88 3.52 -1.11 14.35
C ALA A 88 2.40 -1.68 15.23
N ASP A 89 1.57 -0.82 15.80
CA ASP A 89 0.47 -1.20 16.65
C ASP A 89 -0.59 -2.05 15.90
N ARG A 90 -0.91 -1.70 14.65
CA ARG A 90 -1.81 -2.50 13.82
C ARG A 90 -1.21 -3.87 13.50
N LEU A 91 0.03 -3.91 13.09
CA LEU A 91 0.74 -5.15 12.78
C LEU A 91 0.84 -6.05 14.02
N ASN A 92 1.05 -5.48 15.22
CA ASN A 92 1.13 -6.22 16.48
C ASN A 92 -0.25 -6.69 16.97
N ARG A 93 -1.33 -5.95 16.67
CA ARG A 93 -2.71 -6.36 17.01
C ARG A 93 -3.27 -7.44 16.09
N ARG A 94 -2.49 -7.91 15.15
CA ARG A 94 -2.85 -9.08 14.36
C ARG A 94 -3.32 -10.18 15.29
N LYS A 95 -4.62 -10.54 15.19
CA LYS A 95 -5.17 -11.64 15.99
C LYS A 95 -4.27 -12.86 15.83
N PRO A 96 -4.03 -13.62 16.89
CA PRO A 96 -3.15 -14.77 16.82
C PRO A 96 -3.78 -15.82 15.90
N TYR A 97 -3.51 -15.69 14.58
CA TYR A 97 -3.47 -16.89 13.79
C TYR A 97 -2.30 -17.71 14.35
N PRO A 98 -2.52 -18.95 14.75
CA PRO A 98 -1.41 -19.81 15.09
C PRO A 98 -0.39 -19.73 13.95
N GLU A 99 0.86 -19.47 14.26
CA GLU A 99 1.91 -19.27 13.27
C GLU A 99 1.97 -20.43 12.26
N ALA A 100 1.67 -21.64 12.76
CA ALA A 100 1.54 -22.85 11.96
C ALA A 100 0.43 -22.79 10.87
N LEU A 101 -0.54 -21.89 10.98
CA LEU A 101 -1.64 -21.73 10.02
C LEU A 101 -1.44 -20.55 9.07
N LEU A 102 -0.35 -19.79 9.22
CA LEU A 102 -0.02 -18.71 8.30
C LEU A 102 0.58 -19.26 6.99
N PRO A 103 0.19 -18.70 5.85
CA PRO A 103 0.86 -19.00 4.59
C PRO A 103 2.37 -18.72 4.67
N LYS A 104 3.19 -19.59 4.09
CA LYS A 104 4.65 -19.41 4.08
C LYS A 104 5.15 -18.45 2.99
N ASN A 105 4.29 -18.13 2.05
CA ASN A 105 4.57 -17.27 0.89
C ASN A 105 4.23 -15.79 1.16
N MET A 106 4.35 -15.33 2.40
CA MET A 106 4.04 -13.94 2.74
C MET A 106 4.95 -13.41 3.86
N VAL A 107 5.00 -12.08 3.92
CA VAL A 107 5.70 -11.34 4.97
C VAL A 107 4.94 -10.08 5.35
N PHE A 108 5.05 -9.66 6.60
CA PHE A 108 4.60 -8.36 7.07
C PHE A 108 5.78 -7.47 7.38
N VAL A 109 5.73 -6.23 6.91
CA VAL A 109 6.77 -5.24 7.21
C VAL A 109 6.15 -3.92 7.63
N ARG A 110 6.83 -3.26 8.57
CA ARG A 110 6.48 -1.90 8.95
C ARG A 110 7.24 -0.93 8.06
N ALA A 111 6.53 -0.17 7.22
CA ALA A 111 7.13 0.87 6.40
C ALA A 111 6.14 1.98 6.06
N ASP A 112 6.68 3.16 5.71
CA ASP A 112 5.93 4.22 5.04
C ASP A 112 5.77 3.86 3.56
N LEU A 113 4.54 3.78 3.07
CA LEU A 113 4.24 3.44 1.68
C LEU A 113 4.87 4.42 0.68
N VAL A 114 5.00 5.70 1.05
CA VAL A 114 5.64 6.71 0.18
C VAL A 114 7.08 6.33 -0.14
N ASP A 115 7.81 5.83 0.83
CA ASP A 115 9.17 5.35 0.64
C ASP A 115 9.19 3.94 0.03
N PHE A 116 8.29 3.06 0.47
CA PHE A 116 8.30 1.66 0.08
C PHE A 116 8.06 1.46 -1.42
N TRP A 117 7.07 2.17 -2.01
CA TRP A 117 6.84 2.15 -3.46
C TRP A 117 8.06 2.63 -4.26
N ARG A 118 8.71 3.68 -3.80
CA ARG A 118 9.92 4.23 -4.44
C ARG A 118 11.09 3.26 -4.35
N LEU A 119 11.25 2.60 -3.20
CA LEU A 119 12.30 1.60 -2.97
C LEU A 119 12.11 0.36 -3.84
N LEU A 120 10.87 -0.11 -4.03
CA LEU A 120 10.57 -1.21 -4.96
C LEU A 120 10.98 -0.84 -6.40
N ASP A 121 10.67 0.38 -6.85
CA ASP A 121 11.03 0.86 -8.18
C ASP A 121 12.55 1.06 -8.33
N GLU A 122 13.23 1.61 -7.30
CA GLU A 122 14.69 1.77 -7.24
C GLU A 122 15.40 0.40 -7.34
N ALA A 123 14.83 -0.62 -6.71
CA ALA A 123 15.32 -1.99 -6.79
C ALA A 123 14.99 -2.71 -8.11
N GLY A 124 14.33 -2.04 -9.05
CA GLY A 124 13.94 -2.62 -10.35
C GLY A 124 12.82 -3.66 -10.25
N LEU A 125 12.14 -3.76 -9.11
CA LEU A 125 11.09 -4.75 -8.88
C LEU A 125 9.80 -4.36 -9.57
N ARG A 126 9.03 -5.38 -10.00
CA ARG A 126 7.70 -5.22 -10.60
C ARG A 126 6.72 -6.12 -9.86
N LEU A 127 5.49 -5.65 -9.76
CA LEU A 127 4.40 -6.35 -9.10
C LEU A 127 3.56 -7.10 -10.12
N ALA A 128 3.12 -8.30 -9.78
CA ALA A 128 2.06 -8.99 -10.51
C ALA A 128 0.68 -8.44 -10.14
N ARG A 129 0.51 -8.09 -8.85
CA ARG A 129 -0.71 -7.45 -8.31
C ARG A 129 -0.36 -6.43 -7.25
N HIS A 130 -1.18 -5.41 -7.14
CA HIS A 130 -1.02 -4.32 -6.20
C HIS A 130 -2.37 -3.96 -5.59
N TYR A 131 -2.53 -4.26 -4.32
CA TYR A 131 -3.75 -3.97 -3.56
C TYR A 131 -3.60 -2.67 -2.77
N VAL A 132 -4.53 -1.74 -2.96
CA VAL A 132 -4.65 -0.49 -2.19
C VAL A 132 -6.07 -0.44 -1.62
N LEU A 133 -6.34 -1.33 -0.68
CA LEU A 133 -7.68 -1.54 -0.15
C LEU A 133 -8.04 -0.48 0.89
N TYR A 134 -9.22 0.11 0.73
CA TYR A 134 -9.82 1.06 1.68
C TYR A 134 -8.87 2.18 2.14
N PRO A 135 -8.23 2.93 1.20
CA PRO A 135 -7.38 4.03 1.56
C PRO A 135 -8.16 5.10 2.33
N ASN A 136 -7.47 5.85 3.20
CA ASN A 136 -8.10 6.96 3.91
C ASN A 136 -8.77 7.92 2.91
N PRO A 137 -10.08 8.18 3.05
CA PRO A 137 -10.82 8.95 2.04
C PRO A 137 -10.46 10.44 2.00
N TRP A 138 -9.92 11.00 3.11
CA TRP A 138 -9.58 12.41 3.23
C TRP A 138 -10.67 13.33 2.65
N PRO A 139 -11.89 13.36 3.22
CA PRO A 139 -13.09 13.94 2.58
C PRO A 139 -13.03 15.46 2.39
N LYS A 140 -12.21 16.17 3.18
CA LYS A 140 -12.08 17.62 3.08
C LYS A 140 -11.39 18.02 1.77
N ILE A 141 -11.90 19.05 1.08
CA ILE A 141 -11.34 19.56 -0.18
C ILE A 141 -9.86 19.91 -0.04
N GLY A 142 -9.46 20.62 1.02
CA GLY A 142 -8.07 20.97 1.29
C GLY A 142 -7.12 19.79 1.54
N HIS A 143 -7.65 18.56 1.67
CA HIS A 143 -6.86 17.35 1.88
C HIS A 143 -6.56 16.57 0.59
N VAL A 144 -6.87 17.13 -0.59
CA VAL A 144 -6.65 16.44 -1.87
C VAL A 144 -5.23 15.89 -2.01
N GLY A 145 -4.21 16.64 -1.60
CA GLY A 145 -2.82 16.20 -1.66
C GLY A 145 -2.45 15.02 -0.75
N ARG A 146 -3.35 14.59 0.15
CA ARG A 146 -3.16 13.40 1.00
C ARG A 146 -3.77 12.14 0.37
N ARG A 147 -4.60 12.29 -0.66
CA ARG A 147 -5.17 11.16 -1.41
C ARG A 147 -4.13 10.62 -2.36
N TRP A 148 -3.99 9.31 -2.46
CA TRP A 148 -2.93 8.71 -3.27
C TRP A 148 -2.88 9.24 -4.71
N HIS A 149 -4.02 9.33 -5.40
CA HIS A 149 -4.09 9.84 -6.78
C HIS A 149 -3.66 11.30 -6.97
N ALA A 150 -3.58 12.07 -5.88
CA ALA A 150 -3.11 13.47 -5.89
C ALA A 150 -1.79 13.65 -5.12
N HIS A 151 -1.25 12.59 -4.54
CA HIS A 151 0.03 12.60 -3.86
C HIS A 151 1.17 12.45 -4.86
N THR A 152 2.30 13.09 -4.60
CA THR A 152 3.47 13.05 -5.49
C THR A 152 3.98 11.63 -5.74
N VAL A 153 3.81 10.69 -4.79
CA VAL A 153 4.21 9.29 -4.93
C VAL A 153 3.35 8.50 -5.91
N PHE A 154 2.20 9.01 -6.31
CA PHE A 154 1.27 8.28 -7.17
C PHE A 154 1.91 7.82 -8.49
N THR A 155 2.87 8.59 -9.01
CA THR A 155 3.56 8.25 -10.26
C THR A 155 4.34 6.94 -10.19
N TRP A 156 4.73 6.48 -8.98
CA TRP A 156 5.40 5.19 -8.79
C TRP A 156 4.44 4.00 -8.79
N ILE A 157 3.19 4.19 -8.38
CA ILE A 157 2.20 3.11 -8.29
C ILE A 157 2.01 2.41 -9.66
N PRO A 158 1.67 3.12 -10.77
CA PRO A 158 1.53 2.47 -12.06
C PRO A 158 2.87 1.97 -12.64
N ARG A 159 4.00 2.58 -12.27
CA ARG A 159 5.33 2.14 -12.73
C ARG A 159 5.70 0.77 -12.19
N LEU A 160 5.24 0.39 -11.01
CA LEU A 160 5.46 -0.93 -10.45
C LEU A 160 4.74 -2.03 -11.24
N GLY A 161 3.80 -1.68 -12.09
CA GLY A 161 3.09 -2.61 -12.97
C GLY A 161 2.06 -3.47 -12.26
N GLY A 162 1.60 -4.50 -12.96
CA GLY A 162 0.62 -5.46 -12.47
C GLY A 162 -0.84 -4.97 -12.48
N VAL A 163 -1.71 -5.79 -11.91
CA VAL A 163 -3.11 -5.45 -11.72
C VAL A 163 -3.26 -4.64 -10.44
N LEU A 164 -3.75 -3.41 -10.56
CA LEU A 164 -4.05 -2.54 -9.41
C LEU A 164 -5.52 -2.75 -8.97
N GLU A 165 -5.73 -3.05 -7.70
CA GLU A 165 -7.03 -3.30 -7.08
C GLU A 165 -7.27 -2.40 -5.85
#